data_873f12f3ef1a9022f3aa33cb7e39f430
#
_entry.id   873f12f3ef1a9022f3aa33cb7e39f430
#
_cell.length_a   1.000
_cell.length_b   1.000
_cell.length_c   1.000
_cell.angle_alpha   90.00
_cell.angle_beta   90.00
_cell.angle_gamma   90.00
#
_symmetry.space_group_name_H-M   'P 1'
#
loop_
_entity.id
_entity.type
_entity.pdbx_description
1 polymer ?
#
loop_
_entity_poly.entity_id
_entity_poly.type
_entity_poly.pdbx_seq_one_letter_code
_entity_poly.pdbx_strand_id
1 'polypeptide(L)'
;PALALSCARLAARDKAWKTLCEDAALFAEPDDASARAFFETRFQPHSLHGDRNRRHDGLITGYYEPLLHGSLRRTERYRYPIYGVPEDLLIVDLGGLYPELKDRRLRGRLDGRRVVPYPSRAEIGTAKKFAAPVIAWTDDPVALFFLQVQGSGRIRLDDGEMLFVGYADQNGHLYQAVGSTLVARGALKVEDVNLDSIRAWLAANPAQAEDVLNSNPSYVFFARREQPAIGALSVPLT
;
A
#
# COMPACT_ATOMS: atom_id res chain seq x y z
N PRO A 1 -2.49 21.07 11.74
CA PRO A 1 -3.06 19.81 12.30
C PRO A 1 -2.04 18.69 12.36
N ALA A 2 -1.31 18.32 11.27
CA ALA A 2 -0.39 17.17 11.23
C ALA A 2 0.75 17.25 12.26
N LEU A 3 1.37 18.44 12.44
CA LEU A 3 2.41 18.64 13.44
C LEU A 3 1.86 18.43 14.86
N ALA A 4 0.69 19.01 15.17
CA ALA A 4 0.04 18.87 16.49
C ALA A 4 -0.24 17.40 16.83
N LEU A 5 -0.72 16.59 15.87
CA LEU A 5 -0.92 15.16 16.05
C LEU A 5 0.40 14.40 16.32
N SER A 6 1.49 14.85 15.72
CA SER A 6 2.81 14.23 15.88
C SER A 6 3.48 14.63 17.20
N CYS A 7 3.06 15.74 17.82
CA CYS A 7 3.73 16.35 18.97
C CYS A 7 3.80 15.43 20.20
N ALA A 8 2.78 14.61 20.47
CA ALA A 8 2.80 13.67 21.59
C ALA A 8 4.02 12.72 21.55
N ARG A 9 4.46 12.33 20.34
CA ARG A 9 5.62 11.46 20.14
C ARG A 9 6.92 12.23 20.00
N LEU A 10 6.90 13.39 19.32
CA LEU A 10 8.09 14.21 19.10
C LEU A 10 8.60 14.79 20.42
N ALA A 11 7.73 15.37 21.23
CA ALA A 11 8.10 15.95 22.53
C ALA A 11 8.65 14.92 23.54
N ALA A 12 8.24 13.64 23.41
CA ALA A 12 8.77 12.55 24.23
C ALA A 12 10.20 12.11 23.81
N ARG A 13 10.60 12.36 22.56
CA ARG A 13 11.90 11.95 22.03
C ARG A 13 13.01 12.98 22.26
N ASP A 14 12.67 14.26 22.17
CA ASP A 14 13.65 15.34 22.27
C ASP A 14 12.99 16.58 22.90
N LYS A 15 13.69 17.18 23.89
CA LYS A 15 13.25 18.39 24.60
C LYS A 15 13.08 19.59 23.67
N ALA A 16 13.83 19.66 22.56
CA ALA A 16 13.69 20.75 21.58
C ALA A 16 12.30 20.78 20.96
N TRP A 17 11.65 19.60 20.80
CA TRP A 17 10.28 19.51 20.30
C TRP A 17 9.23 19.96 21.31
N LYS A 18 9.54 19.95 22.62
CA LYS A 18 8.54 20.26 23.65
C LYS A 18 8.02 21.69 23.49
N THR A 19 8.91 22.68 23.50
CA THR A 19 8.54 24.10 23.34
C THR A 19 7.85 24.35 22.00
N LEU A 20 8.35 23.71 20.92
CA LEU A 20 7.79 23.85 19.58
C LEU A 20 6.37 23.28 19.47
N CYS A 21 6.11 22.21 20.21
CA CYS A 21 4.78 21.60 20.30
C CYS A 21 3.83 22.41 21.18
N GLU A 22 4.33 23.02 22.26
CA GLU A 22 3.57 23.97 23.09
C GLU A 22 3.16 25.18 22.26
N ASP A 23 4.06 25.76 21.48
CA ASP A 23 3.76 26.85 20.56
C ASP A 23 2.76 26.42 19.46
N ALA A 24 2.95 25.25 18.87
CA ALA A 24 2.05 24.74 17.84
C ALA A 24 0.62 24.48 18.35
N ALA A 25 0.47 24.15 19.63
CA ALA A 25 -0.83 23.94 20.26
C ALA A 25 -1.65 25.23 20.41
N LEU A 26 -1.01 26.40 20.34
CA LEU A 26 -1.69 27.70 20.39
C LEU A 26 -2.41 28.03 19.07
N PHE A 27 -2.12 27.30 17.98
CA PHE A 27 -2.77 27.48 16.69
C PHE A 27 -3.89 26.44 16.54
N ALA A 28 -5.10 26.79 16.95
CA ALA A 28 -6.25 25.89 16.86
C ALA A 28 -6.63 25.60 15.39
N GLU A 29 -6.76 26.63 14.57
CA GLU A 29 -7.07 26.53 13.13
C GLU A 29 -6.26 27.59 12.37
N PRO A 30 -4.97 27.34 12.06
CA PRO A 30 -4.15 28.28 11.34
C PRO A 30 -4.60 28.39 9.88
N ASP A 31 -4.65 29.60 9.36
CA ASP A 31 -4.68 29.82 7.91
C ASP A 31 -3.31 29.52 7.28
N ASP A 32 -3.25 29.46 5.95
CA ASP A 32 -2.03 29.12 5.24
C ASP A 32 -0.88 30.12 5.54
N ALA A 33 -1.19 31.39 5.72
CA ALA A 33 -0.18 32.42 5.99
C ALA A 33 0.43 32.27 7.38
N SER A 34 -0.39 32.07 8.41
CA SER A 34 0.09 31.86 9.78
C SER A 34 0.78 30.53 9.96
N ALA A 35 0.29 29.46 9.31
CA ALA A 35 0.99 28.16 9.28
C ALA A 35 2.38 28.29 8.64
N ARG A 36 2.47 28.97 7.50
CA ARG A 36 3.74 29.22 6.80
C ARG A 36 4.70 30.05 7.68
N ALA A 37 4.24 31.13 8.24
CA ALA A 37 5.04 31.99 9.13
C ALA A 37 5.56 31.21 10.36
N PHE A 38 4.76 30.32 10.93
CA PHE A 38 5.19 29.44 12.02
C PHE A 38 6.37 28.57 11.60
N PHE A 39 6.31 27.89 10.45
CA PHE A 39 7.42 27.05 9.99
C PHE A 39 8.65 27.86 9.61
N GLU A 40 8.50 28.98 8.90
CA GLU A 40 9.62 29.83 8.47
C GLU A 40 10.36 30.49 9.63
N THR A 41 9.66 30.78 10.74
CA THR A 41 10.26 31.41 11.93
C THR A 41 10.85 30.41 12.93
N ARG A 42 10.37 29.16 12.95
CA ARG A 42 10.74 28.15 13.95
C ARG A 42 11.68 27.06 13.41
N PHE A 43 11.78 26.93 12.08
CA PHE A 43 12.61 25.92 11.44
C PHE A 43 13.60 26.53 10.47
N GLN A 44 14.77 25.94 10.40
CA GLN A 44 15.78 26.28 9.42
C GLN A 44 15.76 25.24 8.30
N PRO A 45 15.56 25.61 7.04
CA PRO A 45 15.59 24.67 5.94
C PRO A 45 17.00 24.16 5.69
N HIS A 46 17.15 22.85 5.52
CA HIS A 46 18.39 22.21 5.17
C HIS A 46 18.26 21.51 3.82
N SER A 47 19.25 21.69 2.94
CA SER A 47 19.33 20.96 1.69
C SER A 47 19.71 19.51 1.96
N LEU A 48 18.93 18.56 1.45
CA LEU A 48 19.24 17.14 1.48
C LEU A 48 19.91 16.74 0.17
N HIS A 49 21.03 16.06 0.26
CA HIS A 49 21.77 15.54 -0.89
C HIS A 49 21.75 14.01 -0.85
N GLY A 50 21.39 13.37 -1.96
CA GLY A 50 21.53 11.92 -2.11
C GLY A 50 23.01 11.53 -2.19
N ASP A 51 23.36 10.39 -1.59
CA ASP A 51 24.75 9.94 -1.32
C ASP A 51 25.68 9.84 -2.54
N ARG A 52 25.17 9.71 -3.76
CA ARG A 52 26.05 9.37 -4.90
C ARG A 52 26.14 10.41 -6.00
N ASN A 53 25.18 11.33 -6.16
CA ASN A 53 25.16 12.22 -7.32
C ASN A 53 24.96 13.71 -7.03
N ARG A 54 24.97 14.14 -5.74
CA ARG A 54 24.70 15.53 -5.32
C ARG A 54 23.51 16.19 -6.06
N ARG A 55 22.50 15.38 -6.40
CA ARG A 55 21.28 15.91 -7.00
C ARG A 55 20.48 16.64 -5.92
N HIS A 56 20.04 17.83 -6.25
CA HIS A 56 19.15 18.64 -5.40
C HIS A 56 17.67 18.26 -5.60
N ASP A 57 17.38 17.45 -6.62
CA ASP A 57 16.03 17.02 -6.96
C ASP A 57 15.68 15.79 -6.13
N GLY A 58 14.52 15.82 -5.50
CA GLY A 58 13.93 14.73 -4.73
C GLY A 58 12.52 14.42 -5.21
N LEU A 59 12.12 13.16 -5.08
CA LEU A 59 10.74 12.74 -5.32
C LEU A 59 9.97 12.78 -4.00
N ILE A 60 8.91 13.59 -3.92
CA ILE A 60 7.95 13.57 -2.82
C ILE A 60 6.79 12.68 -3.24
N THR A 61 6.57 11.60 -2.49
CA THR A 61 5.44 10.70 -2.70
C THR A 61 4.43 10.84 -1.58
N GLY A 62 3.14 10.91 -1.94
CA GLY A 62 2.04 10.86 -0.98
C GLY A 62 1.61 9.41 -0.76
N TYR A 63 1.39 9.04 0.50
CA TYR A 63 0.70 7.80 0.85
C TYR A 63 -0.77 8.10 1.08
N TYR A 64 -1.65 7.29 0.54
CA TYR A 64 -3.09 7.38 0.80
C TYR A 64 -3.65 5.99 1.12
N GLU A 65 -4.71 5.95 1.89
CA GLU A 65 -5.43 4.74 2.22
C GLU A 65 -6.65 4.60 1.29
N PRO A 66 -6.65 3.65 0.33
CA PRO A 66 -7.79 3.47 -0.54
C PRO A 66 -9.03 3.09 0.24
N LEU A 67 -10.18 3.66 -0.18
CA LEU A 67 -11.50 3.29 0.29
C LEU A 67 -12.18 2.44 -0.78
N LEU A 68 -12.54 1.21 -0.42
CA LEU A 68 -13.29 0.28 -1.24
C LEU A 68 -14.71 0.11 -0.71
N HIS A 69 -15.63 -0.31 -1.58
CA HIS A 69 -16.94 -0.83 -1.19
C HIS A 69 -16.88 -2.35 -1.14
N GLY A 70 -17.53 -2.96 -0.13
CA GLY A 70 -17.45 -4.39 0.06
C GLY A 70 -18.59 -4.99 0.86
N SER A 71 -18.54 -6.31 1.01
CA SER A 71 -19.45 -7.10 1.83
C SER A 71 -18.67 -8.25 2.48
N LEU A 72 -19.13 -8.71 3.65
CA LEU A 72 -18.59 -9.93 4.29
C LEU A 72 -19.07 -11.21 3.59
N ARG A 73 -20.04 -11.09 2.67
CA ARG A 73 -20.60 -12.20 1.92
C ARG A 73 -20.41 -11.97 0.42
N ARG A 74 -20.16 -13.05 -0.32
CA ARG A 74 -20.15 -13.00 -1.76
C ARG A 74 -21.58 -12.76 -2.28
N THR A 75 -21.73 -11.77 -3.18
CA THR A 75 -23.00 -11.47 -3.88
C THR A 75 -22.70 -11.33 -5.37
N GLU A 76 -23.74 -11.05 -6.19
CA GLU A 76 -23.55 -10.73 -7.60
C GLU A 76 -22.73 -9.46 -7.80
N ARG A 77 -22.89 -8.47 -6.91
CA ARG A 77 -22.14 -7.23 -6.92
C ARG A 77 -20.73 -7.42 -6.35
N TYR A 78 -20.64 -7.93 -5.11
CA TYR A 78 -19.38 -8.12 -4.40
C TYR A 78 -18.80 -9.51 -4.66
N ARG A 79 -17.99 -9.64 -5.70
CA ARG A 79 -17.49 -10.94 -6.21
C ARG A 79 -15.98 -11.12 -6.18
N TYR A 80 -15.22 -10.04 -5.96
CA TYR A 80 -13.77 -10.09 -5.93
C TYR A 80 -13.29 -10.23 -4.48
N PRO A 81 -12.64 -11.35 -4.13
CA PRO A 81 -12.26 -11.64 -2.76
C PRO A 81 -11.02 -10.84 -2.33
N ILE A 82 -11.06 -10.31 -1.12
CA ILE A 82 -9.91 -9.79 -0.40
C ILE A 82 -9.40 -10.93 0.49
N TYR A 83 -8.29 -11.53 0.09
CA TYR A 83 -7.78 -12.72 0.75
C TYR A 83 -6.90 -12.38 1.97
N GLY A 84 -7.06 -13.17 3.03
CA GLY A 84 -6.09 -13.35 4.11
C GLY A 84 -4.93 -14.26 3.69
N VAL A 85 -3.97 -14.43 4.58
CA VAL A 85 -2.80 -15.29 4.34
C VAL A 85 -3.24 -16.74 4.22
N PRO A 86 -2.91 -17.44 3.10
CA PRO A 86 -3.20 -18.86 2.96
C PRO A 86 -2.37 -19.70 3.93
N GLU A 87 -2.95 -20.80 4.43
CA GLU A 87 -2.27 -21.69 5.38
C GLU A 87 -1.09 -22.45 4.77
N ASP A 88 -1.11 -22.68 3.46
CA ASP A 88 -0.05 -23.35 2.71
C ASP A 88 1.06 -22.41 2.21
N LEU A 89 0.97 -21.11 2.52
CA LEU A 89 2.02 -20.14 2.18
C LEU A 89 3.21 -20.30 3.13
N LEU A 90 4.33 -20.75 2.60
CA LEU A 90 5.56 -20.95 3.36
C LEU A 90 6.48 -19.73 3.26
N ILE A 91 7.04 -19.34 4.40
CA ILE A 91 8.17 -18.42 4.48
C ILE A 91 9.44 -19.28 4.37
N VAL A 92 10.28 -19.02 3.37
CA VAL A 92 11.52 -19.74 3.16
C VAL A 92 12.67 -18.87 3.64
N ASP A 93 13.22 -19.21 4.81
CA ASP A 93 14.37 -18.54 5.39
C ASP A 93 15.61 -19.44 5.27
N LEU A 94 16.49 -19.08 4.35
CA LEU A 94 17.76 -19.76 4.11
C LEU A 94 18.96 -18.84 4.40
N GLY A 95 18.73 -17.66 4.97
CA GLY A 95 19.77 -16.65 5.22
C GLY A 95 20.89 -17.12 6.15
N GLY A 96 20.61 -18.10 7.03
CA GLY A 96 21.63 -18.69 7.89
C GLY A 96 22.64 -19.57 7.16
N LEU A 97 22.26 -20.16 6.02
CA LEU A 97 23.14 -20.99 5.18
C LEU A 97 23.65 -20.24 3.94
N TYR A 98 22.80 -19.40 3.37
CA TYR A 98 23.07 -18.60 2.17
C TYR A 98 22.91 -17.10 2.51
N PRO A 99 23.96 -16.39 2.94
CA PRO A 99 23.88 -15.00 3.39
C PRO A 99 23.28 -14.03 2.37
N GLU A 100 23.45 -14.31 1.08
CA GLU A 100 22.88 -13.54 -0.04
C GLU A 100 21.35 -13.60 -0.12
N LEU A 101 20.73 -14.56 0.57
CA LEU A 101 19.28 -14.72 0.67
C LEU A 101 18.66 -14.09 1.92
N LYS A 102 19.47 -13.57 2.85
CA LYS A 102 19.03 -13.06 4.15
C LYS A 102 17.94 -11.99 4.05
N ASP A 103 18.04 -11.11 3.05
CA ASP A 103 17.08 -10.01 2.84
C ASP A 103 16.07 -10.30 1.73
N ARG A 104 16.03 -11.54 1.24
CA ARG A 104 15.10 -11.96 0.20
C ARG A 104 13.78 -12.44 0.81
N ARG A 105 12.67 -11.90 0.32
CA ARG A 105 11.32 -12.34 0.71
C ARG A 105 10.90 -13.57 -0.09
N LEU A 106 11.54 -14.70 0.20
CA LEU A 106 11.23 -15.96 -0.48
C LEU A 106 9.93 -16.55 0.09
N ARG A 107 9.00 -16.87 -0.79
CA ARG A 107 7.72 -17.52 -0.50
C ARG A 107 7.52 -18.71 -1.42
N GLY A 108 6.83 -19.71 -0.91
CA GLY A 108 6.53 -20.90 -1.70
C GLY A 108 5.42 -21.73 -1.06
N ARG A 109 5.18 -22.87 -1.65
CA ARG A 109 4.30 -23.92 -1.10
C ARG A 109 4.93 -25.29 -1.27
N LEU A 110 4.48 -26.26 -0.53
CA LEU A 110 4.91 -27.64 -0.71
C LEU A 110 4.22 -28.27 -1.93
N ASP A 111 5.02 -28.95 -2.71
CA ASP A 111 4.60 -29.87 -3.75
C ASP A 111 5.34 -31.22 -3.50
N GLY A 112 4.68 -32.12 -2.84
CA GLY A 112 5.29 -33.32 -2.28
C GLY A 112 6.43 -32.97 -1.30
N ARG A 113 7.68 -33.26 -1.68
CA ARG A 113 8.87 -32.95 -0.89
C ARG A 113 9.64 -31.72 -1.37
N ARG A 114 9.07 -30.97 -2.30
CA ARG A 114 9.72 -29.81 -2.90
C ARG A 114 9.00 -28.53 -2.45
N VAL A 115 9.77 -27.48 -2.21
CA VAL A 115 9.22 -26.13 -2.12
C VAL A 115 9.23 -25.55 -3.53
N VAL A 116 8.05 -25.20 -4.03
CA VAL A 116 7.86 -24.57 -5.34
C VAL A 116 7.37 -23.13 -5.14
N PRO A 117 7.54 -22.23 -6.14
CA PRO A 117 7.00 -20.86 -6.04
C PRO A 117 5.51 -20.89 -5.72
N TYR A 118 5.07 -19.89 -4.94
CA TYR A 118 3.65 -19.70 -4.69
C TYR A 118 2.95 -19.22 -5.98
N PRO A 119 1.66 -19.50 -6.18
CA PRO A 119 0.95 -19.05 -7.38
C PRO A 119 1.04 -17.56 -7.63
N SER A 120 1.18 -17.19 -8.90
CA SER A 120 1.12 -15.80 -9.35
C SER A 120 -0.28 -15.21 -9.24
N ARG A 121 -0.41 -13.88 -9.41
CA ARG A 121 -1.70 -13.19 -9.48
C ARG A 121 -2.66 -13.84 -10.47
N ALA A 122 -2.20 -14.14 -11.68
CA ALA A 122 -3.02 -14.75 -12.72
C ALA A 122 -3.54 -16.14 -12.29
N GLU A 123 -2.67 -16.97 -11.70
CA GLU A 123 -3.04 -18.30 -11.23
C GLU A 123 -4.01 -18.25 -10.05
N ILE A 124 -3.83 -17.28 -9.11
CA ILE A 124 -4.77 -17.05 -8.00
C ILE A 124 -6.13 -16.61 -8.55
N GLY A 125 -6.15 -15.67 -9.53
CA GLY A 125 -7.37 -15.12 -10.11
C GLY A 125 -8.18 -16.16 -10.92
N THR A 126 -7.50 -17.09 -11.59
CA THR A 126 -8.12 -18.13 -12.43
C THR A 126 -8.42 -19.42 -11.68
N ALA A 127 -7.96 -19.58 -10.45
CA ALA A 127 -8.21 -20.78 -9.66
C ALA A 127 -9.71 -20.96 -9.39
N LYS A 128 -10.27 -22.13 -9.75
CA LYS A 128 -11.67 -22.46 -9.43
C LYS A 128 -11.95 -22.42 -7.92
N LYS A 129 -10.96 -22.75 -7.12
CA LYS A 129 -10.98 -22.67 -5.66
C LYS A 129 -9.56 -22.32 -5.19
N PHE A 130 -9.42 -21.17 -4.54
CA PHE A 130 -8.19 -20.78 -3.89
C PHE A 130 -8.35 -20.93 -2.38
N ALA A 131 -7.45 -21.69 -1.76
CA ALA A 131 -7.51 -22.07 -0.35
C ALA A 131 -6.92 -20.97 0.55
N ALA A 132 -7.59 -19.82 0.61
CA ALA A 132 -7.25 -18.73 1.51
C ALA A 132 -8.48 -18.23 2.25
N PRO A 133 -8.34 -17.73 3.49
CA PRO A 133 -9.43 -17.06 4.19
C PRO A 133 -9.87 -15.84 3.38
N VAL A 134 -11.18 -15.62 3.24
CA VAL A 134 -11.72 -14.40 2.64
C VAL A 134 -12.09 -13.43 3.75
N ILE A 135 -11.49 -12.25 3.75
CA ILE A 135 -11.74 -11.19 4.73
C ILE A 135 -13.02 -10.44 4.39
N ALA A 136 -13.16 -10.07 3.12
CA ALA A 136 -14.33 -9.41 2.55
C ALA A 136 -14.34 -9.61 1.03
N TRP A 137 -15.43 -9.18 0.39
CA TRP A 137 -15.59 -9.17 -1.06
C TRP A 137 -15.78 -7.73 -1.53
N THR A 138 -15.19 -7.35 -2.64
CA THR A 138 -15.35 -6.02 -3.25
C THR A 138 -16.01 -6.13 -4.64
N ASP A 139 -16.52 -5.02 -5.13
CA ASP A 139 -17.14 -4.89 -6.44
C ASP A 139 -16.18 -4.42 -7.54
N ASP A 140 -15.01 -3.87 -7.16
CA ASP A 140 -14.04 -3.27 -8.08
C ASP A 140 -12.69 -4.00 -8.04
N PRO A 141 -12.31 -4.76 -9.08
CA PRO A 141 -11.03 -5.46 -9.15
C PRO A 141 -9.84 -4.50 -9.33
N VAL A 142 -10.06 -3.32 -9.90
CA VAL A 142 -9.02 -2.30 -10.07
C VAL A 142 -8.72 -1.65 -8.72
N ALA A 143 -9.75 -1.31 -7.93
CA ALA A 143 -9.56 -0.81 -6.58
C ALA A 143 -8.87 -1.85 -5.68
N LEU A 144 -9.22 -3.14 -5.81
CA LEU A 144 -8.55 -4.24 -5.11
C LEU A 144 -7.06 -4.33 -5.49
N PHE A 145 -6.73 -4.19 -6.77
CA PHE A 145 -5.34 -4.18 -7.22
C PHE A 145 -4.55 -3.04 -6.56
N PHE A 146 -5.11 -1.83 -6.55
CA PHE A 146 -4.44 -0.68 -5.92
C PHE A 146 -4.39 -0.78 -4.39
N LEU A 147 -5.38 -1.41 -3.74
CA LEU A 147 -5.29 -1.79 -2.33
C LEU A 147 -4.06 -2.67 -2.07
N GLN A 148 -3.80 -3.66 -2.93
CA GLN A 148 -2.63 -4.53 -2.83
C GLN A 148 -1.32 -3.79 -3.07
N VAL A 149 -1.31 -2.79 -3.97
CA VAL A 149 -0.13 -1.92 -4.19
C VAL A 149 0.15 -1.05 -2.97
N GLN A 150 -0.89 -0.49 -2.34
CA GLN A 150 -0.75 0.37 -1.16
C GLN A 150 -0.46 -0.44 0.13
N GLY A 151 -0.97 -1.66 0.21
CA GLY A 151 -0.75 -2.57 1.33
C GLY A 151 -1.64 -2.30 2.55
N SER A 152 -2.45 -1.25 2.59
CA SER A 152 -3.51 -1.03 3.58
C SER A 152 -4.66 -0.25 2.97
N GLY A 153 -5.84 -0.32 3.58
CA GLY A 153 -7.01 0.39 3.12
C GLY A 153 -8.23 0.19 4.00
N ARG A 154 -9.28 0.86 3.61
CA ARG A 154 -10.59 0.86 4.27
C ARG A 154 -11.63 0.23 3.35
N ILE A 155 -12.50 -0.56 3.92
CA ILE A 155 -13.60 -1.19 3.19
C ILE A 155 -14.89 -0.75 3.86
N ARG A 156 -15.71 0.01 3.15
CA ARG A 156 -17.06 0.34 3.59
C ARG A 156 -17.96 -0.83 3.24
N LEU A 157 -18.43 -1.52 4.26
CA LEU A 157 -19.33 -2.65 4.10
C LEU A 157 -20.74 -2.20 3.69
N ASP A 158 -21.52 -3.14 3.17
CA ASP A 158 -22.90 -2.91 2.71
C ASP A 158 -23.88 -2.59 3.84
N ASP A 159 -23.53 -2.91 5.10
CA ASP A 159 -24.25 -2.49 6.32
C ASP A 159 -23.82 -1.12 6.86
N GLY A 160 -22.84 -0.46 6.22
CA GLY A 160 -22.30 0.84 6.60
C GLY A 160 -21.09 0.78 7.54
N GLU A 161 -20.74 -0.40 8.07
CA GLU A 161 -19.56 -0.55 8.91
C GLU A 161 -18.26 -0.31 8.13
N MET A 162 -17.21 0.12 8.86
CA MET A 162 -15.88 0.33 8.29
C MET A 162 -14.93 -0.77 8.73
N LEU A 163 -14.44 -1.54 7.79
CA LEU A 163 -13.42 -2.57 8.02
C LEU A 163 -12.05 -2.04 7.57
N PHE A 164 -11.05 -2.15 8.45
CA PHE A 164 -9.68 -1.81 8.12
C PHE A 164 -8.88 -3.06 7.79
N VAL A 165 -8.04 -2.98 6.76
CA VAL A 165 -7.15 -4.06 6.35
C VAL A 165 -5.73 -3.54 6.20
N GLY A 166 -4.77 -4.38 6.48
CA GLY A 166 -3.36 -4.08 6.30
C GLY A 166 -2.59 -5.28 5.78
N TYR A 167 -1.45 -5.01 5.17
CA TYR A 167 -0.52 -6.02 4.68
C TYR A 167 -0.24 -7.07 5.78
N ALA A 168 -0.34 -8.31 5.40
CA ALA A 168 0.03 -9.46 6.24
C ALA A 168 1.17 -10.25 5.60
N ASP A 169 1.06 -10.63 4.33
CA ASP A 169 2.11 -11.30 3.56
C ASP A 169 1.87 -11.14 2.05
N GLN A 170 2.73 -11.77 1.23
CA GLN A 170 2.66 -11.77 -0.23
C GLN A 170 3.09 -13.12 -0.81
N ASN A 171 2.82 -13.32 -2.10
CA ASN A 171 3.13 -14.57 -2.79
C ASN A 171 4.61 -14.76 -3.19
N GLY A 172 5.51 -13.82 -2.89
CA GLY A 172 6.95 -13.91 -3.17
C GLY A 172 7.36 -13.51 -4.59
N HIS A 173 6.43 -13.26 -5.49
CA HIS A 173 6.75 -12.78 -6.82
C HIS A 173 7.22 -11.32 -6.79
N LEU A 174 8.16 -10.98 -7.70
CA LEU A 174 8.62 -9.60 -7.85
C LEU A 174 7.49 -8.71 -8.37
N TYR A 175 7.37 -7.52 -7.79
CA TYR A 175 6.42 -6.52 -8.25
C TYR A 175 6.79 -6.01 -9.64
N GLN A 176 5.83 -5.99 -10.55
CA GLN A 176 5.94 -5.39 -11.87
C GLN A 176 4.89 -4.29 -12.02
N ALA A 177 5.35 -3.06 -12.31
CA ALA A 177 4.47 -1.91 -12.42
C ALA A 177 3.59 -2.02 -13.67
N VAL A 178 2.27 -2.04 -13.49
CA VAL A 178 1.31 -2.09 -14.62
C VAL A 178 1.40 -0.85 -15.53
N GLY A 179 1.82 0.30 -15.00
CA GLY A 179 2.12 1.49 -15.80
C GLY A 179 3.22 1.24 -16.84
N SER A 180 4.28 0.50 -16.47
CA SER A 180 5.34 0.10 -17.40
C SER A 180 4.81 -0.84 -18.50
N THR A 181 3.87 -1.73 -18.17
CA THR A 181 3.20 -2.59 -19.16
C THR A 181 2.38 -1.76 -20.15
N LEU A 182 1.64 -0.75 -19.68
CA LEU A 182 0.86 0.15 -20.55
C LEU A 182 1.76 1.00 -21.47
N VAL A 183 2.90 1.47 -20.96
CA VAL A 183 3.90 2.18 -21.78
C VAL A 183 4.49 1.23 -22.84
N ALA A 184 4.88 0.03 -22.46
CA ALA A 184 5.43 -0.95 -23.40
C ALA A 184 4.44 -1.34 -24.51
N ARG A 185 3.14 -1.29 -24.24
CA ARG A 185 2.04 -1.48 -25.21
C ARG A 185 1.73 -0.23 -26.04
N GLY A 186 2.40 0.90 -25.80
CA GLY A 186 2.09 2.17 -26.45
C GLY A 186 0.74 2.78 -26.04
N ALA A 187 0.16 2.29 -24.93
CA ALA A 187 -1.14 2.75 -24.44
C ALA A 187 -1.06 4.04 -23.63
N LEU A 188 0.07 4.28 -22.95
CA LEU A 188 0.37 5.53 -22.23
C LEU A 188 1.80 5.96 -22.56
N LYS A 189 2.07 7.27 -22.49
CA LYS A 189 3.44 7.78 -22.51
C LYS A 189 4.03 7.77 -21.11
N VAL A 190 5.36 7.69 -21.00
CA VAL A 190 6.07 7.63 -19.72
C VAL A 190 5.72 8.82 -18.82
N GLU A 191 5.67 10.02 -19.40
CA GLU A 191 5.37 11.28 -18.71
C GLU A 191 3.93 11.36 -18.18
N ASP A 192 3.00 10.60 -18.77
CA ASP A 192 1.58 10.60 -18.41
C ASP A 192 1.21 9.52 -17.39
N VAL A 193 2.16 8.63 -17.03
CA VAL A 193 1.86 7.51 -16.11
C VAL A 193 1.65 8.01 -14.69
N ASN A 194 0.41 7.90 -14.24
CA ASN A 194 -0.02 8.13 -12.87
C ASN A 194 -1.23 7.24 -12.54
N LEU A 195 -1.69 7.28 -11.28
CA LEU A 195 -2.81 6.46 -10.83
C LEU A 195 -4.09 6.70 -11.64
N ASP A 196 -4.39 7.96 -11.93
CA ASP A 196 -5.64 8.35 -12.61
C ASP A 196 -5.62 7.94 -14.08
N SER A 197 -4.49 8.12 -14.78
CA SER A 197 -4.35 7.70 -16.18
C SER A 197 -4.43 6.17 -16.32
N ILE A 198 -3.82 5.42 -15.41
CA ILE A 198 -3.92 3.95 -15.40
C ILE A 198 -5.38 3.52 -15.16
N ARG A 199 -6.07 4.09 -14.17
CA ARG A 199 -7.48 3.80 -13.90
C ARG A 199 -8.39 4.15 -15.07
N ALA A 200 -8.19 5.32 -15.67
CA ALA A 200 -8.95 5.76 -16.83
C ALA A 200 -8.77 4.80 -18.01
N TRP A 201 -7.53 4.36 -18.27
CA TRP A 201 -7.26 3.40 -19.33
C TRP A 201 -7.93 2.04 -19.07
N LEU A 202 -7.81 1.50 -17.85
CA LEU A 202 -8.44 0.23 -17.47
C LEU A 202 -9.98 0.28 -17.59
N ALA A 203 -10.58 1.40 -17.21
CA ALA A 203 -12.03 1.61 -17.34
C ALA A 203 -12.48 1.70 -18.82
N ALA A 204 -11.67 2.33 -19.68
CA ALA A 204 -11.94 2.42 -21.12
C ALA A 204 -11.67 1.09 -21.87
N ASN A 205 -10.89 0.17 -21.28
CA ASN A 205 -10.48 -1.08 -21.92
C ASN A 205 -10.80 -2.32 -21.04
N PRO A 206 -12.06 -2.56 -20.66
CA PRO A 206 -12.41 -3.60 -19.69
C PRO A 206 -12.03 -5.01 -20.14
N ALA A 207 -12.03 -5.30 -21.45
CA ALA A 207 -11.63 -6.60 -21.99
C ALA A 207 -10.12 -6.89 -21.83
N GLN A 208 -9.29 -5.87 -21.64
CA GLN A 208 -7.85 -6.00 -21.48
C GLN A 208 -7.40 -5.74 -20.04
N ALA A 209 -8.32 -5.26 -19.18
CA ALA A 209 -7.98 -4.82 -17.83
C ALA A 209 -7.36 -5.96 -16.99
N GLU A 210 -7.97 -7.15 -17.02
CA GLU A 210 -7.49 -8.31 -16.29
C GLU A 210 -6.07 -8.73 -16.74
N ASP A 211 -5.82 -8.76 -18.04
CA ASP A 211 -4.50 -9.12 -18.59
C ASP A 211 -3.42 -8.09 -18.18
N VAL A 212 -3.76 -6.79 -18.19
CA VAL A 212 -2.85 -5.74 -17.72
C VAL A 212 -2.59 -5.87 -16.21
N LEU A 213 -3.60 -6.10 -15.39
CA LEU A 213 -3.42 -6.30 -13.95
C LEU A 213 -2.60 -7.55 -13.65
N ASN A 214 -2.81 -8.63 -14.42
CA ASN A 214 -2.07 -9.89 -14.29
C ASN A 214 -0.62 -9.82 -14.80
N SER A 215 -0.24 -8.77 -15.54
CA SER A 215 1.18 -8.53 -15.86
C SER A 215 2.04 -8.31 -14.62
N ASN A 216 1.43 -7.90 -13.50
CA ASN A 216 2.07 -7.91 -12.19
C ASN A 216 1.81 -9.28 -11.50
N PRO A 217 2.80 -10.18 -11.40
CA PRO A 217 2.60 -11.49 -10.78
C PRO A 217 2.51 -11.44 -9.25
N SER A 218 2.92 -10.32 -8.63
CA SER A 218 2.88 -10.14 -7.18
C SER A 218 1.44 -10.04 -6.67
N TYR A 219 1.14 -10.71 -5.57
CA TYR A 219 -0.16 -10.70 -4.90
C TYR A 219 0.02 -10.50 -3.40
N VAL A 220 -0.73 -9.57 -2.81
CA VAL A 220 -0.68 -9.24 -1.38
C VAL A 220 -1.88 -9.85 -0.66
N PHE A 221 -1.61 -10.47 0.48
CA PHE A 221 -2.58 -11.00 1.43
C PHE A 221 -2.72 -10.05 2.62
N PHE A 222 -3.92 -9.93 3.16
CA PHE A 222 -4.26 -8.96 4.18
C PHE A 222 -4.59 -9.60 5.53
N ALA A 223 -4.54 -8.77 6.57
CA ALA A 223 -5.14 -9.05 7.88
C ALA A 223 -6.12 -7.93 8.23
N ARG A 224 -7.16 -8.26 8.99
CA ARG A 224 -8.03 -7.25 9.62
C ARG A 224 -7.23 -6.44 10.62
N ARG A 225 -7.53 -5.15 10.72
CA ARG A 225 -6.99 -4.24 11.72
C ARG A 225 -8.13 -3.61 12.50
N GLU A 226 -7.88 -3.31 13.76
CA GLU A 226 -8.85 -2.61 14.63
C GLU A 226 -8.89 -1.10 14.35
N GLN A 227 -7.82 -0.56 13.76
CA GLN A 227 -7.63 0.87 13.54
C GLN A 227 -7.11 1.14 12.12
N PRO A 228 -7.32 2.35 11.60
CA PRO A 228 -6.69 2.81 10.36
C PRO A 228 -5.17 2.61 10.38
N ALA A 229 -4.54 2.62 9.21
CA ALA A 229 -3.09 2.59 9.12
C ALA A 229 -2.49 3.76 9.90
N ILE A 230 -1.44 3.50 10.64
CA ILE A 230 -0.73 4.49 11.43
C ILE A 230 0.65 4.75 10.81
N GLY A 231 1.03 6.03 10.77
CA GLY A 231 2.35 6.45 10.33
C GLY A 231 3.46 6.13 11.34
N ALA A 232 4.70 6.45 10.98
CA ALA A 232 5.90 6.17 11.79
C ALA A 232 5.87 6.81 13.21
N LEU A 233 5.08 7.85 13.39
CA LEU A 233 4.87 8.51 14.70
C LEU A 233 3.65 7.97 15.44
N SER A 234 3.08 6.84 15.00
CA SER A 234 1.84 6.24 15.55
C SER A 234 0.62 7.17 15.47
N VAL A 235 0.58 8.01 14.45
CA VAL A 235 -0.55 8.89 14.13
C VAL A 235 -1.34 8.24 13.00
N PRO A 236 -2.69 8.18 13.08
CA PRO A 236 -3.51 7.67 11.99
C PRO A 236 -3.25 8.43 10.69
N LEU A 237 -3.19 7.71 9.59
CA LEU A 237 -3.15 8.27 8.25
C LEU A 237 -4.60 8.61 7.85
N THR A 238 -4.91 9.89 7.79
CA THR A 238 -6.26 10.40 7.47
C THR A 238 -6.28 11.00 6.07
#